data_6774a97edf7c723007acaa11dc4282bd
#
_entry.id   6774a97edf7c723007acaa11dc4282bd
#
_cell.length_a   1.000
_cell.length_b   1.000
_cell.length_c   1.000
_cell.angle_alpha   90.00
_cell.angle_beta   90.00
_cell.angle_gamma   90.00
#
_symmetry.space_group_name_H-M   'P 1'
#
loop_
_entity.id
_entity.type
_entity.pdbx_description
1 polymer ?
#
loop_
_entity_poly.entity_id
_entity_poly.type
_entity_poly.pdbx_seq_one_letter_code
_entity_poly.pdbx_strand_id
1 'polypeptide(L)'
;MMTYQEIFNEIKNKAYFKNHRHVLIAVSGGVDSMNLLHFLYLFQDKLTIRIGIAHVNHKQRSESDSEEAYLKCWAKKHDIPIYVSNFEGIFSEKAARDWRYAFFKSIMLKNNYSALVTAHHSDDQAETILMRLIRGSRLRHLSGTKSVQPFANGQLIRPFLTFSKKDLPEIFHFEDSSNRELSFLRNRVRNNYLPLLKQENPRFIQGLNQLALENSLLFQAFKELTNHITTTDLTEFNE
;
A
#
# COMPACT_ATOMS: atom_id res chain seq x y z
N MET A 1 -9.07 4.35 17.89
CA MET A 1 -9.23 3.08 17.17
C MET A 1 -10.62 3.06 16.57
N MET A 2 -10.75 2.86 15.26
CA MET A 2 -12.04 2.80 14.56
C MET A 2 -12.51 1.35 14.46
N THR A 3 -13.81 1.16 14.37
CA THR A 3 -14.40 -0.14 13.99
C THR A 3 -14.26 -0.38 12.48
N TYR A 4 -14.30 -1.63 12.05
CA TYR A 4 -14.33 -1.94 10.61
C TYR A 4 -15.54 -1.34 9.89
N GLN A 5 -16.68 -1.14 10.59
CA GLN A 5 -17.84 -0.51 9.98
C GLN A 5 -17.62 0.98 9.70
N GLU A 6 -16.93 1.70 10.59
CA GLU A 6 -16.55 3.11 10.37
C GLU A 6 -15.57 3.23 9.20
N ILE A 7 -14.54 2.37 9.17
CA ILE A 7 -13.58 2.29 8.03
C ILE A 7 -14.32 2.00 6.72
N PHE A 8 -15.29 1.07 6.74
CA PHE A 8 -16.09 0.73 5.56
C PHE A 8 -16.88 1.93 5.03
N ASN A 9 -17.51 2.69 5.92
CA ASN A 9 -18.31 3.86 5.53
C ASN A 9 -17.45 4.92 4.80
N GLU A 10 -16.21 5.13 5.24
CA GLU A 10 -15.27 6.03 4.57
C GLU A 10 -14.78 5.48 3.22
N ILE A 11 -14.42 4.20 3.15
CA ILE A 11 -13.89 3.55 1.94
C ILE A 11 -14.97 3.43 0.86
N LYS A 12 -16.21 3.14 1.25
CA LYS A 12 -17.35 3.02 0.33
C LYS A 12 -17.52 4.27 -0.53
N ASN A 13 -17.39 5.45 0.08
CA ASN A 13 -17.55 6.73 -0.60
C ASN A 13 -16.44 7.01 -1.64
N LYS A 14 -15.28 6.37 -1.52
CA LYS A 14 -14.15 6.51 -2.46
C LYS A 14 -14.28 5.60 -3.69
N ALA A 15 -15.26 4.72 -3.72
CA ALA A 15 -15.60 3.82 -4.83
C ALA A 15 -14.41 3.01 -5.41
N TYR A 16 -13.41 2.70 -4.59
CA TYR A 16 -12.17 2.01 -5.01
C TYR A 16 -12.43 0.69 -5.74
N PHE A 17 -13.50 -0.02 -5.41
CA PHE A 17 -13.80 -1.37 -5.92
C PHE A 17 -14.92 -1.40 -6.96
N LYS A 18 -15.47 -0.23 -7.36
CA LYS A 18 -16.64 -0.15 -8.26
C LYS A 18 -16.48 -0.96 -9.55
N ASN A 19 -15.28 -0.99 -10.12
CA ASN A 19 -14.99 -1.66 -11.40
C ASN A 19 -14.19 -2.96 -11.22
N HIS A 20 -14.09 -3.49 -9.99
CA HIS A 20 -13.28 -4.67 -9.68
C HIS A 20 -14.15 -5.78 -9.10
N ARG A 21 -14.20 -6.93 -9.79
CA ARG A 21 -14.92 -8.12 -9.31
C ARG A 21 -13.99 -9.09 -8.58
N HIS A 22 -12.76 -9.23 -9.06
CA HIS A 22 -11.75 -10.11 -8.45
C HIS A 22 -10.56 -9.27 -8.01
N VAL A 23 -10.26 -9.29 -6.73
CA VAL A 23 -9.18 -8.53 -6.13
C VAL A 23 -8.18 -9.43 -5.42
N LEU A 24 -6.90 -9.18 -5.62
CA LEU A 24 -5.80 -9.91 -5.00
C LEU A 24 -5.27 -9.09 -3.82
N ILE A 25 -5.20 -9.69 -2.63
CA ILE A 25 -4.71 -9.02 -1.42
C ILE A 25 -3.28 -9.46 -1.18
N ALA A 26 -2.35 -8.51 -1.08
CA ALA A 26 -0.99 -8.76 -0.64
C ALA A 26 -0.95 -8.87 0.89
N VAL A 27 -0.68 -10.07 1.41
CA VAL A 27 -0.68 -10.37 2.85
C VAL A 27 0.70 -10.83 3.28
N SER A 28 1.34 -10.12 4.21
CA SER A 28 2.64 -10.48 4.76
C SER A 28 2.55 -11.24 6.10
N GLY A 29 1.39 -11.28 6.75
CA GLY A 29 1.23 -11.78 8.11
C GLY A 29 1.30 -10.70 9.19
N GLY A 30 1.90 -9.55 8.91
CA GLY A 30 1.95 -8.41 9.84
C GLY A 30 0.60 -7.69 10.01
N VAL A 31 0.48 -6.94 11.11
CA VAL A 31 -0.78 -6.34 11.58
C VAL A 31 -1.57 -5.59 10.51
N ASP A 32 -0.90 -4.78 9.69
CA ASP A 32 -1.57 -3.94 8.68
C ASP A 32 -2.18 -4.80 7.57
N SER A 33 -1.45 -5.82 7.10
CA SER A 33 -1.91 -6.74 6.05
C SER A 33 -3.01 -7.68 6.54
N MET A 34 -2.96 -8.09 7.81
CA MET A 34 -4.00 -8.90 8.43
C MET A 34 -5.28 -8.09 8.62
N ASN A 35 -5.18 -6.82 9.03
CA ASN A 35 -6.32 -5.90 9.08
C ASN A 35 -6.99 -5.75 7.71
N LEU A 36 -6.20 -5.57 6.65
CA LEU A 36 -6.72 -5.47 5.29
C LEU A 36 -7.44 -6.75 4.86
N LEU A 37 -6.86 -7.91 5.13
CA LEU A 37 -7.44 -9.20 4.82
C LEU A 37 -8.79 -9.38 5.51
N HIS A 38 -8.85 -9.15 6.83
CA HIS A 38 -10.09 -9.26 7.61
C HIS A 38 -11.14 -8.24 7.17
N PHE A 39 -10.74 -7.00 6.94
CA PHE A 39 -11.63 -5.97 6.44
C PHE A 39 -12.29 -6.37 5.11
N LEU A 40 -11.50 -6.78 4.13
CA LEU A 40 -12.03 -7.16 2.81
C LEU A 40 -12.84 -8.45 2.87
N TYR A 41 -12.47 -9.40 3.72
CA TYR A 41 -13.27 -10.60 3.96
C TYR A 41 -14.66 -10.28 4.53
N LEU A 42 -14.74 -9.41 5.53
CA LEU A 42 -16.01 -9.03 6.17
C LEU A 42 -16.94 -8.24 5.24
N PHE A 43 -16.38 -7.46 4.34
CA PHE A 43 -17.16 -6.56 3.48
C PHE A 43 -17.18 -6.96 2.00
N GLN A 44 -16.65 -8.12 1.60
CA GLN A 44 -16.58 -8.54 0.20
C GLN A 44 -17.95 -8.55 -0.49
N ASP A 45 -19.00 -9.00 0.19
CA ASP A 45 -20.36 -9.02 -0.38
C ASP A 45 -20.91 -7.61 -0.57
N LYS A 46 -20.73 -6.73 0.42
CA LYS A 46 -21.15 -5.31 0.33
C LYS A 46 -20.38 -4.52 -0.72
N LEU A 47 -19.10 -4.90 -0.97
CA LEU A 47 -18.26 -4.33 -2.02
C LEU A 47 -18.45 -5.02 -3.37
N THR A 48 -19.19 -6.12 -3.40
CA THR A 48 -19.45 -6.94 -4.60
C THR A 48 -18.14 -7.43 -5.24
N ILE A 49 -17.19 -7.90 -4.42
CA ILE A 49 -15.88 -8.42 -4.84
C ILE A 49 -15.69 -9.88 -4.41
N ARG A 50 -14.79 -10.56 -5.10
CA ARG A 50 -14.21 -11.85 -4.69
C ARG A 50 -12.72 -11.64 -4.42
N ILE A 51 -12.25 -12.14 -3.29
CA ILE A 51 -10.87 -11.93 -2.84
C ILE A 51 -10.01 -13.17 -3.05
N GLY A 52 -8.73 -12.94 -3.28
CA GLY A 52 -7.68 -13.96 -3.23
C GLY A 52 -6.49 -13.41 -2.45
N ILE A 53 -5.67 -14.27 -1.90
CA ILE A 53 -4.51 -13.93 -1.09
C ILE A 53 -3.23 -14.19 -1.88
N ALA A 54 -2.29 -13.23 -1.88
CA ALA A 54 -0.92 -13.40 -2.35
C ALA A 54 0.04 -13.18 -1.19
N HIS A 55 0.83 -14.19 -0.86
CA HIS A 55 1.84 -14.17 0.20
C HIS A 55 3.22 -14.47 -0.37
N VAL A 56 4.22 -13.68 0.02
CA VAL A 56 5.64 -13.96 -0.30
C VAL A 56 6.37 -14.28 0.98
N ASN A 57 6.83 -15.52 1.10
CA ASN A 57 7.68 -15.95 2.19
C ASN A 57 9.14 -15.63 1.82
N HIS A 58 9.75 -14.74 2.59
CA HIS A 58 11.14 -14.31 2.34
C HIS A 58 12.18 -15.29 2.89
N LYS A 59 11.77 -16.33 3.64
CA LYS A 59 12.66 -17.34 4.24
C LYS A 59 13.81 -16.76 5.07
N GLN A 60 13.63 -15.57 5.61
CA GLN A 60 14.66 -14.88 6.40
C GLN A 60 14.61 -15.27 7.89
N ARG A 61 13.55 -15.91 8.33
CA ARG A 61 13.26 -16.24 9.73
C ARG A 61 12.52 -17.57 9.82
N SER A 62 12.69 -18.29 10.95
CA SER A 62 11.94 -19.52 11.24
C SER A 62 10.42 -19.27 11.31
N GLU A 63 10.01 -18.09 11.81
CA GLU A 63 8.62 -17.69 11.95
C GLU A 63 7.91 -17.50 10.60
N SER A 64 8.66 -17.24 9.53
CA SER A 64 8.08 -17.05 8.18
C SER A 64 7.30 -18.27 7.69
N ASP A 65 7.70 -19.48 8.09
CA ASP A 65 6.99 -20.71 7.74
C ASP A 65 5.72 -20.89 8.56
N SER A 66 5.71 -20.42 9.80
CA SER A 66 4.50 -20.38 10.63
C SER A 66 3.48 -19.36 10.11
N GLU A 67 3.94 -18.20 9.63
CA GLU A 67 3.10 -17.18 8.96
C GLU A 67 2.42 -17.77 7.72
N GLU A 68 3.19 -18.44 6.87
CA GLU A 68 2.68 -19.10 5.67
C GLU A 68 1.67 -20.20 6.00
N ALA A 69 1.98 -21.07 6.98
CA ALA A 69 1.10 -22.15 7.42
C ALA A 69 -0.23 -21.61 7.98
N TYR A 70 -0.17 -20.56 8.79
CA TYR A 70 -1.36 -19.89 9.31
C TYR A 70 -2.23 -19.33 8.19
N LEU A 71 -1.64 -18.60 7.23
CA LEU A 71 -2.38 -18.02 6.12
C LEU A 71 -3.03 -19.08 5.23
N LYS A 72 -2.35 -20.20 4.98
CA LYS A 72 -2.91 -21.35 4.26
C LYS A 72 -4.10 -21.97 5.00
N CYS A 73 -3.97 -22.15 6.32
CA CYS A 73 -5.06 -22.67 7.15
C CYS A 73 -6.27 -21.72 7.15
N TRP A 74 -6.00 -20.41 7.32
CA TRP A 74 -7.02 -19.38 7.30
C TRP A 74 -7.76 -19.34 5.95
N ALA A 75 -7.02 -19.33 4.85
CA ALA A 75 -7.57 -19.33 3.49
C ALA A 75 -8.44 -20.56 3.22
N LYS A 76 -7.97 -21.75 3.62
CA LYS A 76 -8.74 -23.02 3.50
C LYS A 76 -10.04 -22.96 4.32
N LYS A 77 -9.98 -22.45 5.55
CA LYS A 77 -11.16 -22.34 6.43
C LYS A 77 -12.25 -21.43 5.84
N HIS A 78 -11.86 -20.42 5.07
CA HIS A 78 -12.76 -19.41 4.50
C HIS A 78 -13.04 -19.60 3.00
N ASP A 79 -12.56 -20.69 2.41
CA ASP A 79 -12.68 -20.99 0.97
C ASP A 79 -12.16 -19.87 0.06
N ILE A 80 -10.98 -19.34 0.40
CA ILE A 80 -10.34 -18.23 -0.33
C ILE A 80 -9.08 -18.76 -1.02
N PRO A 81 -8.89 -18.49 -2.34
CA PRO A 81 -7.67 -18.83 -3.04
C PRO A 81 -6.45 -18.16 -2.42
N ILE A 82 -5.38 -18.92 -2.18
CA ILE A 82 -4.09 -18.41 -1.72
C ILE A 82 -2.98 -18.84 -2.65
N TYR A 83 -2.14 -17.88 -3.00
CA TYR A 83 -0.95 -18.03 -3.83
C TYR A 83 0.26 -17.68 -2.99
N VAL A 84 1.25 -18.57 -2.97
CA VAL A 84 2.48 -18.40 -2.18
C VAL A 84 3.69 -18.46 -3.09
N SER A 85 4.65 -17.58 -2.84
CA SER A 85 5.98 -17.61 -3.47
C SER A 85 7.05 -17.55 -2.40
N ASN A 86 8.10 -18.33 -2.56
CA ASN A 86 9.31 -18.24 -1.74
C ASN A 86 10.32 -17.33 -2.44
N PHE A 87 10.90 -16.39 -1.69
CA PHE A 87 11.96 -15.56 -2.23
C PHE A 87 13.25 -16.39 -2.39
N GLU A 88 13.83 -16.34 -3.56
CA GLU A 88 15.10 -17.01 -3.88
C GLU A 88 16.14 -15.97 -4.30
N GLY A 89 17.33 -16.04 -3.71
CA GLY A 89 18.44 -15.18 -4.05
C GLY A 89 19.03 -14.38 -2.87
N ILE A 90 19.97 -13.48 -3.19
CA ILE A 90 20.62 -12.63 -2.17
C ILE A 90 19.61 -11.56 -1.74
N PHE A 91 19.31 -11.51 -0.44
CA PHE A 91 18.33 -10.59 0.11
C PHE A 91 18.82 -9.14 0.06
N SER A 92 18.00 -8.28 -0.54
CA SER A 92 18.02 -6.83 -0.36
C SER A 92 16.59 -6.29 -0.40
N GLU A 93 16.31 -5.16 0.25
CA GLU A 93 14.96 -4.55 0.21
C GLU A 93 14.45 -4.37 -1.22
N LYS A 94 15.34 -3.94 -2.13
CA LYS A 94 15.00 -3.75 -3.54
C LYS A 94 14.68 -5.09 -4.21
N ALA A 95 15.54 -6.10 -4.08
CA ALA A 95 15.33 -7.41 -4.70
C ALA A 95 14.04 -8.07 -4.16
N ALA A 96 13.83 -8.05 -2.85
CA ALA A 96 12.63 -8.58 -2.21
C ALA A 96 11.36 -7.85 -2.67
N ARG A 97 11.44 -6.52 -2.85
CA ARG A 97 10.34 -5.72 -3.39
C ARG A 97 10.05 -6.07 -4.84
N ASP A 98 11.07 -6.13 -5.69
CA ASP A 98 10.93 -6.40 -7.12
C ASP A 98 10.35 -7.82 -7.33
N TRP A 99 10.82 -8.80 -6.56
CA TRP A 99 10.27 -10.17 -6.53
C TRP A 99 8.77 -10.19 -6.17
N ARG A 100 8.39 -9.52 -5.08
CA ARG A 100 6.98 -9.44 -4.67
C ARG A 100 6.08 -8.89 -5.78
N TYR A 101 6.48 -7.77 -6.37
CA TYR A 101 5.66 -7.14 -7.41
C TYR A 101 5.62 -7.95 -8.71
N ALA A 102 6.70 -8.64 -9.08
CA ALA A 102 6.72 -9.57 -10.20
C ALA A 102 5.78 -10.75 -9.96
N PHE A 103 5.80 -11.34 -8.76
CA PHE A 103 4.90 -12.40 -8.36
C PHE A 103 3.44 -11.93 -8.39
N PHE A 104 3.09 -10.82 -7.77
CA PHE A 104 1.73 -10.28 -7.78
C PHE A 104 1.22 -10.04 -9.20
N LYS A 105 2.06 -9.46 -10.07
CA LYS A 105 1.74 -9.27 -11.49
C LYS A 105 1.44 -10.59 -12.18
N SER A 106 2.24 -11.64 -11.94
CA SER A 106 2.05 -12.95 -12.55
C SER A 106 0.71 -13.59 -12.13
N ILE A 107 0.35 -13.47 -10.83
CA ILE A 107 -0.91 -14.01 -10.31
C ILE A 107 -2.10 -13.24 -10.87
N MET A 108 -2.04 -11.91 -10.93
CA MET A 108 -3.10 -11.10 -11.52
C MET A 108 -3.39 -11.50 -12.96
N LEU A 109 -2.35 -11.65 -13.77
CA LEU A 109 -2.49 -12.04 -15.19
C LEU A 109 -3.04 -13.46 -15.37
N LYS A 110 -2.53 -14.42 -14.58
CA LYS A 110 -2.92 -15.84 -14.70
C LYS A 110 -4.35 -16.11 -14.21
N ASN A 111 -4.83 -15.36 -13.23
CA ASN A 111 -6.10 -15.64 -12.56
C ASN A 111 -7.13 -14.51 -12.73
N ASN A 112 -6.92 -13.60 -13.69
CA ASN A 112 -7.84 -12.52 -14.03
C ASN A 112 -8.23 -11.61 -12.84
N TYR A 113 -7.29 -11.34 -11.93
CA TYR A 113 -7.49 -10.32 -10.92
C TYR A 113 -7.35 -8.93 -11.55
N SER A 114 -8.33 -8.07 -11.32
CA SER A 114 -8.36 -6.70 -11.84
C SER A 114 -7.75 -5.67 -10.91
N ALA A 115 -7.51 -6.03 -9.65
CA ALA A 115 -6.85 -5.15 -8.69
C ALA A 115 -5.93 -5.94 -7.75
N LEU A 116 -4.78 -5.33 -7.41
CA LEU A 116 -3.94 -5.68 -6.28
C LEU A 116 -4.24 -4.73 -5.14
N VAL A 117 -4.48 -5.23 -3.93
CA VAL A 117 -4.76 -4.41 -2.75
C VAL A 117 -3.66 -4.58 -1.73
N THR A 118 -3.14 -3.46 -1.21
CA THR A 118 -2.07 -3.44 -0.20
C THR A 118 -2.43 -2.57 0.99
N ALA A 119 -1.94 -2.91 2.16
CA ALA A 119 -2.30 -2.33 3.45
C ALA A 119 -1.52 -1.07 3.84
N HIS A 120 -1.01 -0.31 2.86
CA HIS A 120 -0.31 0.94 3.16
C HIS A 120 -1.27 1.94 3.83
N HIS A 121 -0.79 2.60 4.87
CA HIS A 121 -1.53 3.57 5.67
C HIS A 121 -0.83 4.94 5.72
N SER A 122 -1.39 5.92 6.42
CA SER A 122 -0.90 7.30 6.42
C SER A 122 0.49 7.46 7.05
N ASP A 123 0.85 6.60 8.00
CA ASP A 123 2.20 6.59 8.58
C ASP A 123 3.25 6.13 7.54
N ASP A 124 2.95 5.12 6.70
CA ASP A 124 3.84 4.71 5.59
C ASP A 124 4.04 5.83 4.56
N GLN A 125 2.99 6.64 4.35
CA GLN A 125 3.05 7.81 3.49
C GLN A 125 4.05 8.82 4.05
N ALA A 126 3.93 9.17 5.34
CA ALA A 126 4.83 10.08 6.02
C ALA A 126 6.28 9.56 6.02
N GLU A 127 6.50 8.26 6.29
CA GLU A 127 7.82 7.63 6.14
C GLU A 127 8.40 7.86 4.74
N THR A 128 7.61 7.61 3.71
CA THR A 128 8.04 7.74 2.32
C THR A 128 8.42 9.18 1.98
N ILE A 129 7.63 10.15 2.42
CA ILE A 129 7.89 11.57 2.17
C ILE A 129 9.16 12.01 2.91
N LEU A 130 9.29 11.66 4.20
CA LEU A 130 10.46 12.01 5.00
C LEU A 130 11.74 11.37 4.44
N MET A 131 11.68 10.11 4.01
CA MET A 131 12.82 9.46 3.33
C MET A 131 13.22 10.19 2.04
N ARG A 132 12.26 10.70 1.27
CA ARG A 132 12.52 11.47 0.05
C ARG A 132 13.15 12.83 0.37
N LEU A 133 12.67 13.52 1.42
CA LEU A 133 13.25 14.75 1.91
C LEU A 133 14.71 14.55 2.36
N ILE A 134 14.98 13.53 3.15
CA ILE A 134 16.34 13.17 3.62
C ILE A 134 17.28 12.92 2.43
N ARG A 135 16.76 12.33 1.34
CA ARG A 135 17.54 12.07 0.11
C ARG A 135 17.65 13.27 -0.83
N GLY A 136 17.14 14.44 -0.46
CA GLY A 136 17.16 15.65 -1.29
C GLY A 136 16.30 15.56 -2.55
N SER A 137 15.21 14.80 -2.51
CA SER A 137 14.32 14.66 -3.66
C SER A 137 13.69 15.99 -4.06
N ARG A 138 13.54 16.20 -5.37
CA ARG A 138 12.86 17.39 -5.92
C ARG A 138 11.37 17.37 -5.55
N LEU A 139 10.76 18.55 -5.50
CA LEU A 139 9.36 18.78 -5.12
C LEU A 139 8.39 17.80 -5.82
N ARG A 140 8.52 17.60 -7.14
CA ARG A 140 7.69 16.69 -7.93
C ARG A 140 7.62 15.24 -7.37
N HIS A 141 8.60 14.83 -6.58
CA HIS A 141 8.65 13.50 -5.99
C HIS A 141 8.06 13.43 -4.58
N LEU A 142 7.66 14.58 -4.00
CA LEU A 142 7.09 14.66 -2.66
C LEU A 142 5.56 14.42 -2.63
N SER A 143 4.94 14.17 -3.78
CA SER A 143 3.49 13.87 -3.87
C SER A 143 3.06 12.55 -3.19
N GLY A 144 3.99 11.90 -2.48
CA GLY A 144 3.70 10.68 -1.73
C GLY A 144 3.33 9.48 -2.61
N THR A 145 2.51 8.62 -2.04
CA THR A 145 1.99 7.39 -2.68
C THR A 145 0.53 7.60 -3.05
N LYS A 146 0.13 7.20 -4.24
CA LYS A 146 -1.28 7.31 -4.69
C LYS A 146 -2.12 6.19 -4.07
N SER A 147 -3.37 6.50 -3.70
CA SER A 147 -4.34 5.49 -3.24
C SER A 147 -4.71 4.51 -4.33
N VAL A 148 -4.74 4.96 -5.59
CA VAL A 148 -4.97 4.12 -6.78
C VAL A 148 -3.94 4.47 -7.84
N GLN A 149 -3.35 3.44 -8.47
CA GLN A 149 -2.43 3.61 -9.60
C GLN A 149 -2.50 2.41 -10.54
N PRO A 150 -2.19 2.57 -11.84
CA PRO A 150 -2.09 1.45 -12.77
C PRO A 150 -1.08 0.40 -12.29
N PHE A 151 -1.43 -0.88 -12.42
CA PHE A 151 -0.54 -2.00 -12.13
C PHE A 151 -0.97 -3.25 -12.91
N ALA A 152 -0.02 -3.90 -13.57
CA ALA A 152 -0.25 -5.07 -14.44
C ALA A 152 -1.36 -4.77 -15.48
N ASN A 153 -2.37 -5.62 -15.54
CA ASN A 153 -3.58 -5.45 -16.36
C ASN A 153 -4.72 -4.73 -15.64
N GLY A 154 -4.46 -4.11 -14.49
CA GLY A 154 -5.48 -3.46 -13.67
C GLY A 154 -4.91 -2.36 -12.80
N GLN A 155 -5.24 -2.36 -11.51
CA GLN A 155 -4.87 -1.30 -10.57
C GLN A 155 -4.25 -1.84 -9.29
N LEU A 156 -3.39 -1.04 -8.68
CA LEU A 156 -2.93 -1.20 -7.31
C LEU A 156 -3.69 -0.21 -6.43
N ILE A 157 -4.41 -0.73 -5.44
CA ILE A 157 -5.29 0.02 -4.55
C ILE A 157 -4.75 -0.02 -3.12
N ARG A 158 -4.77 1.11 -2.44
CA ARG A 158 -4.36 1.27 -1.03
C ARG A 158 -5.50 1.91 -0.24
N PRO A 159 -6.48 1.12 0.18
CA PRO A 159 -7.70 1.67 0.78
C PRO A 159 -7.44 2.31 2.15
N PHE A 160 -6.39 1.88 2.85
CA PHE A 160 -6.04 2.39 4.17
C PHE A 160 -5.13 3.63 4.16
N LEU A 161 -4.75 4.15 3.01
CA LEU A 161 -3.75 5.22 2.89
C LEU A 161 -4.11 6.53 3.62
N THR A 162 -5.39 6.76 3.91
CA THR A 162 -5.87 7.93 4.66
C THR A 162 -6.06 7.68 6.15
N PHE A 163 -5.97 6.42 6.60
CA PHE A 163 -6.07 6.05 8.02
C PHE A 163 -4.69 6.00 8.64
N SER A 164 -4.57 6.38 9.91
CA SER A 164 -3.36 6.13 10.68
C SER A 164 -3.34 4.69 11.20
N LYS A 165 -2.15 4.19 11.52
CA LYS A 165 -2.03 2.85 12.13
C LYS A 165 -2.85 2.72 13.41
N LYS A 166 -3.01 3.80 14.19
CA LYS A 166 -3.81 3.84 15.43
C LYS A 166 -5.31 3.73 15.19
N ASP A 167 -5.78 4.02 13.99
CA ASP A 167 -7.19 3.93 13.61
C ASP A 167 -7.59 2.49 13.32
N LEU A 168 -6.63 1.63 12.94
CA LEU A 168 -6.89 0.23 12.62
C LEU A 168 -7.16 -0.60 13.88
N PRO A 169 -8.12 -1.56 13.83
CA PRO A 169 -8.40 -2.47 14.93
C PRO A 169 -7.20 -3.31 15.36
N GLU A 170 -7.15 -3.69 16.62
CA GLU A 170 -6.22 -4.75 17.06
C GLU A 170 -6.71 -6.11 16.58
N ILE A 171 -5.80 -6.90 16.02
CA ILE A 171 -6.08 -8.19 15.44
C ILE A 171 -4.90 -9.13 15.62
N PHE A 172 -5.16 -10.45 15.60
CA PHE A 172 -4.07 -11.42 15.56
C PHE A 172 -3.17 -11.18 14.35
N HIS A 173 -1.87 -11.11 14.60
CA HIS A 173 -0.83 -10.92 13.60
C HIS A 173 0.50 -11.49 14.10
N PHE A 174 1.45 -11.63 13.18
CA PHE A 174 2.82 -11.99 13.52
C PHE A 174 3.67 -10.73 13.66
N GLU A 175 4.53 -10.70 14.69
CA GLU A 175 5.50 -9.61 14.84
C GLU A 175 6.69 -9.83 13.91
N ASP A 176 7.04 -8.79 13.17
CA ASP A 176 8.23 -8.80 12.32
C ASP A 176 9.42 -8.21 13.08
N SER A 177 10.31 -9.09 13.58
CA SER A 177 11.54 -8.69 14.30
C SER A 177 12.48 -7.83 13.45
N SER A 178 12.46 -7.95 12.12
CA SER A 178 13.29 -7.15 11.22
C SER A 178 12.93 -5.66 11.23
N ASN A 179 11.75 -5.30 11.71
CA ASN A 179 11.35 -3.89 11.90
C ASN A 179 12.23 -3.12 12.90
N ARG A 180 13.02 -3.83 13.73
CA ARG A 180 13.94 -3.24 14.72
C ARG A 180 15.36 -3.00 14.16
N GLU A 181 15.64 -3.50 12.97
CA GLU A 181 16.97 -3.36 12.37
C GLU A 181 17.23 -1.94 11.86
N LEU A 182 18.12 -1.20 12.48
CA LEU A 182 18.41 0.21 12.17
C LEU A 182 19.36 0.41 10.97
N SER A 183 19.85 -0.65 10.35
CA SER A 183 20.66 -0.58 9.12
C SER A 183 19.87 0.08 7.98
N PHE A 184 18.57 -0.16 7.91
CA PHE A 184 17.70 0.40 6.89
C PHE A 184 17.20 1.80 7.24
N LEU A 185 17.30 2.73 6.28
CA LEU A 185 16.81 4.10 6.45
C LEU A 185 15.34 4.15 6.87
N ARG A 186 14.50 3.27 6.31
CA ARG A 186 13.07 3.22 6.63
C ARG A 186 12.83 2.92 8.11
N ASN A 187 13.57 1.97 8.66
CA ASN A 187 13.45 1.60 10.07
C ASN A 187 13.96 2.74 10.98
N ARG A 188 15.03 3.45 10.59
CA ARG A 188 15.48 4.65 11.34
C ARG A 188 14.43 5.77 11.30
N VAL A 189 13.81 6.00 10.14
CA VAL A 189 12.73 6.98 10.02
C VAL A 189 11.56 6.61 10.91
N ARG A 190 11.12 5.36 10.88
CA ARG A 190 9.99 4.85 11.65
C ARG A 190 10.24 4.87 13.16
N ASN A 191 11.40 4.37 13.58
CA ASN A 191 11.67 4.08 15.00
C ASN A 191 12.36 5.24 15.72
N ASN A 192 13.09 6.11 15.02
CA ASN A 192 13.88 7.18 15.62
C ASN A 192 13.39 8.57 15.19
N TYR A 193 13.32 8.87 13.88
CA TYR A 193 13.10 10.25 13.44
C TYR A 193 11.65 10.69 13.59
N LEU A 194 10.68 9.88 13.15
CA LEU A 194 9.27 10.23 13.30
C LEU A 194 8.81 10.34 14.76
N PRO A 195 9.25 9.48 15.71
CA PRO A 195 8.94 9.67 17.12
C PRO A 195 9.43 11.00 17.69
N LEU A 196 10.67 11.40 17.38
CA LEU A 196 11.23 12.69 17.81
C LEU A 196 10.44 13.87 17.21
N LEU A 197 10.18 13.84 15.91
CA LEU A 197 9.42 14.89 15.24
C LEU A 197 7.98 15.01 15.73
N LYS A 198 7.37 13.90 16.19
CA LYS A 198 6.05 13.90 16.84
C LYS A 198 6.07 14.50 18.24
N GLN A 199 7.20 14.46 18.94
CA GLN A 199 7.34 15.15 20.22
C GLN A 199 7.36 16.67 20.03
N GLU A 200 8.03 17.17 18.99
CA GLU A 200 8.02 18.59 18.64
C GLU A 200 6.66 19.05 18.09
N ASN A 201 6.03 18.22 17.26
CA ASN A 201 4.71 18.49 16.69
C ASN A 201 3.85 17.22 16.60
N PRO A 202 2.86 17.04 17.50
CA PRO A 202 1.97 15.87 17.47
C PRO A 202 1.22 15.67 16.15
N ARG A 203 1.05 16.74 15.34
CA ARG A 203 0.40 16.70 14.01
C ARG A 203 1.40 16.55 12.85
N PHE A 204 2.67 16.25 13.13
CA PHE A 204 3.72 16.21 12.11
C PHE A 204 3.40 15.27 10.94
N ILE A 205 2.89 14.06 11.22
CA ILE A 205 2.47 13.10 10.18
C ILE A 205 1.34 13.66 9.32
N GLN A 206 0.36 14.30 9.95
CA GLN A 206 -0.76 14.92 9.24
C GLN A 206 -0.26 16.04 8.33
N GLY A 207 0.67 16.89 8.81
CA GLY A 207 1.30 17.95 8.01
C GLY A 207 2.07 17.40 6.80
N LEU A 208 2.85 16.32 6.96
CA LEU A 208 3.54 15.68 5.83
C LEU A 208 2.55 15.11 4.80
N ASN A 209 1.48 14.48 5.25
CA ASN A 209 0.47 13.92 4.35
C ASN A 209 -0.31 15.02 3.62
N GLN A 210 -0.62 16.12 4.31
CA GLN A 210 -1.24 17.30 3.70
C GLN A 210 -0.32 17.92 2.64
N LEU A 211 0.95 18.11 2.94
CA LEU A 211 1.96 18.60 1.98
C LEU A 211 2.02 17.72 0.72
N ALA A 212 1.99 16.39 0.89
CA ALA A 212 2.00 15.47 -0.25
C ALA A 212 0.74 15.58 -1.10
N LEU A 213 -0.43 15.76 -0.48
CA LEU A 213 -1.69 15.96 -1.18
C LEU A 213 -1.69 17.26 -1.99
N GLU A 214 -1.33 18.38 -1.35
CA GLU A 214 -1.25 19.70 -2.00
C GLU A 214 -0.28 19.67 -3.17
N ASN A 215 0.89 19.07 -2.97
CA ASN A 215 1.89 18.91 -4.02
C ASN A 215 1.37 18.04 -5.19
N SER A 216 0.61 16.99 -4.90
CA SER A 216 -0.02 16.16 -5.94
C SER A 216 -1.05 16.95 -6.76
N LEU A 217 -1.90 17.72 -6.10
CA LEU A 217 -2.91 18.57 -6.74
C LEU A 217 -2.26 19.67 -7.59
N LEU A 218 -1.21 20.31 -7.08
CA LEU A 218 -0.45 21.31 -7.80
C LEU A 218 0.13 20.76 -9.12
N PHE A 219 0.80 19.60 -9.07
CA PHE A 219 1.36 18.98 -10.28
C PHE A 219 0.29 18.46 -11.24
N GLN A 220 -0.86 18.05 -10.75
CA GLN A 220 -1.99 17.69 -11.60
C GLN A 220 -2.52 18.92 -12.35
N ALA A 221 -2.75 20.02 -11.65
CA ALA A 221 -3.20 21.28 -12.26
C ALA A 221 -2.19 21.80 -13.32
N PHE A 222 -0.89 21.77 -13.01
CA PHE A 222 0.14 22.12 -13.99
C PHE A 222 0.10 21.24 -15.23
N LYS A 223 -0.07 19.94 -15.07
CA LYS A 223 -0.16 19.02 -16.19
C LYS A 223 -1.38 19.29 -17.07
N GLU A 224 -2.53 19.59 -16.47
CA GLU A 224 -3.74 19.95 -17.20
C GLU A 224 -3.55 21.25 -17.97
N LEU A 225 -3.00 22.30 -17.35
CA LEU A 225 -2.71 23.57 -18.01
C LEU A 225 -1.72 23.39 -19.17
N THR A 226 -0.63 22.66 -18.98
CA THR A 226 0.36 22.45 -20.05
C THR A 226 -0.15 21.61 -21.20
N ASN A 227 -1.04 20.64 -20.95
CA ASN A 227 -1.68 19.89 -22.02
C ASN A 227 -2.61 20.77 -22.88
N HIS A 228 -3.27 21.76 -22.29
CA HIS A 228 -4.06 22.74 -23.05
C HIS A 228 -3.20 23.67 -23.90
N ILE A 229 -2.09 24.15 -23.38
CA ILE A 229 -1.17 25.04 -24.11
C ILE A 229 -0.54 24.31 -25.32
N THR A 230 -0.05 23.08 -25.14
CA THR A 230 0.57 22.30 -26.24
C THR A 230 -0.37 21.90 -27.34
N THR A 231 -1.68 21.83 -27.11
CA THR A 231 -2.69 21.55 -28.14
C THR A 231 -3.13 22.81 -28.90
N THR A 232 -3.07 23.98 -28.29
CA THR A 232 -3.51 25.24 -28.89
C THR A 232 -2.37 25.93 -29.69
N ASP A 233 -1.14 25.97 -29.14
CA ASP A 233 -0.01 26.65 -29.76
C ASP A 233 0.55 25.94 -31.00
N LEU A 234 0.38 24.62 -31.12
CA LEU A 234 0.83 23.87 -32.30
C LEU A 234 -0.07 24.04 -33.53
N THR A 235 -1.28 24.54 -33.37
CA THR A 235 -2.18 24.83 -34.48
C THR A 235 -1.99 26.24 -35.05
N GLU A 236 -1.51 27.20 -34.24
CA GLU A 236 -1.27 28.58 -34.67
C GLU A 236 0.10 28.81 -35.36
N PHE A 237 1.06 27.88 -35.22
CA PHE A 237 2.38 27.98 -35.87
C PHE A 237 2.46 27.34 -37.26
N ASN A 238 1.36 26.75 -37.77
CA ASN A 238 1.31 26.08 -39.09
C ASN A 238 0.45 26.86 -40.12
N GLU A 239 0.05 28.09 -39.87
CA GLU A 239 -0.48 29.07 -40.80
C GLU A 239 0.57 30.19 -41.10
#